data_8a83dbcc110511aedb4cf0753d16549c
#
_entry.id   8a83dbcc110511aedb4cf0753d16549c
#
_cell.length_a   1.000
_cell.length_b   1.000
_cell.length_c   1.000
_cell.angle_alpha   90.00
_cell.angle_beta   90.00
_cell.angle_gamma   90.00
#
_symmetry.space_group_name_H-M   'P 1'
#
loop_
_entity.id
_entity.type
_entity.pdbx_description
1 polymer ?
#
loop_
_entity_poly.entity_id
_entity_poly.type
_entity_poly.pdbx_seq_one_letter_code
_entity_poly.pdbx_strand_id
1 'polypeptide(L)'
;MSDASQDSGPELRLVEVTLDNFHDVMALQTAPEQAGFVGNNAESLAECAYIEGFVPRAVCLGDDIVGLVVWGPYYPDLRYSEPPEQQTYILDHVMIGARFQGRGFGRRLVELALGEISFIGDCRRIVLKVETANRKAIELYRQAGFSECGRDQEGDLVMERAPDLS
;
A
#
# COMPACT_ATOMS: atom_id res chain seq x y z
N MET A 1 8.19 -36.09 23.85
CA MET A 1 8.13 -35.42 22.54
C MET A 1 7.22 -34.22 22.70
N SER A 2 7.82 -33.07 22.93
CA SER A 2 7.08 -31.82 23.18
C SER A 2 6.73 -31.23 21.83
N ASP A 3 5.47 -31.26 21.52
CA ASP A 3 4.87 -30.51 20.42
C ASP A 3 4.90 -29.04 20.81
N ALA A 4 5.89 -28.32 20.31
CA ALA A 4 5.96 -26.88 20.41
C ALA A 4 5.02 -26.32 19.36
N SER A 5 3.72 -26.27 19.68
CA SER A 5 2.80 -25.37 19.01
C SER A 5 3.34 -23.97 19.19
N GLN A 6 4.02 -23.47 18.15
CA GLN A 6 4.32 -22.04 18.04
C GLN A 6 2.97 -21.33 17.97
N ASP A 7 2.57 -20.79 19.10
CA ASP A 7 1.51 -19.78 19.19
C ASP A 7 2.06 -18.53 18.46
N SER A 8 1.98 -18.56 17.14
CA SER A 8 2.21 -17.38 16.32
C SER A 8 1.03 -16.46 16.58
N GLY A 9 1.29 -15.39 17.32
CA GLY A 9 0.30 -14.33 17.55
C GLY A 9 -0.39 -13.89 16.27
N PRO A 10 -1.44 -13.05 16.34
CA PRO A 10 -2.25 -12.70 15.19
C PRO A 10 -1.38 -12.14 14.06
N GLU A 11 -1.45 -12.78 12.89
CA GLU A 11 -0.71 -12.38 11.70
C GLU A 11 -1.47 -11.34 10.89
N LEU A 12 -0.75 -10.37 10.31
CA LEU A 12 -1.34 -9.43 9.36
C LEU A 12 -1.81 -10.15 8.11
N ARG A 13 -2.99 -9.82 7.64
CA ARG A 13 -3.56 -10.29 6.40
C ARG A 13 -4.27 -9.18 5.63
N LEU A 14 -4.33 -9.30 4.32
CA LEU A 14 -5.12 -8.44 3.45
C LEU A 14 -6.49 -9.07 3.22
N VAL A 15 -7.54 -8.27 3.31
CA VAL A 15 -8.90 -8.68 3.03
C VAL A 15 -9.59 -7.66 2.12
N GLU A 16 -10.63 -8.08 1.43
CA GLU A 16 -11.44 -7.17 0.63
C GLU A 16 -12.08 -6.09 1.50
N VAL A 17 -12.18 -4.88 0.98
CA VAL A 17 -13.01 -3.82 1.57
C VAL A 17 -14.45 -4.09 1.15
N THR A 18 -15.33 -4.22 2.14
CA THR A 18 -16.75 -4.57 1.96
C THR A 18 -17.65 -3.63 2.75
N LEU A 19 -18.96 -3.78 2.59
CA LEU A 19 -19.95 -3.06 3.41
C LEU A 19 -19.78 -3.30 4.91
N ASP A 20 -19.24 -4.45 5.29
CA ASP A 20 -19.09 -4.82 6.71
C ASP A 20 -17.88 -4.16 7.37
N ASN A 21 -16.85 -3.76 6.60
CA ASN A 21 -15.60 -3.25 7.17
C ASN A 21 -15.17 -1.85 6.69
N PHE A 22 -15.80 -1.29 5.65
CA PHE A 22 -15.32 0.00 5.09
C PHE A 22 -15.42 1.17 6.07
N HIS A 23 -16.38 1.16 6.99
CA HIS A 23 -16.47 2.19 8.04
C HIS A 23 -15.26 2.14 8.98
N ASP A 24 -14.81 0.96 9.35
CA ASP A 24 -13.62 0.78 10.19
C ASP A 24 -12.36 1.24 9.46
N VAL A 25 -12.27 0.95 8.15
CA VAL A 25 -11.17 1.47 7.30
C VAL A 25 -11.17 3.00 7.25
N MET A 26 -12.33 3.62 7.06
CA MET A 26 -12.45 5.08 7.01
C MET A 26 -12.15 5.74 8.37
N ALA A 27 -12.45 5.05 9.46
CA ALA A 27 -12.23 5.56 10.82
C ALA A 27 -10.76 5.55 11.25
N LEU A 28 -9.88 4.85 10.54
CA LEU A 28 -8.45 4.86 10.83
C LEU A 28 -7.85 6.25 10.66
N GLN A 29 -6.99 6.62 11.59
CA GLN A 29 -6.28 7.91 11.56
C GLN A 29 -4.77 7.67 11.53
N THR A 30 -4.08 8.48 10.75
CA THR A 30 -2.62 8.54 10.78
C THR A 30 -2.13 9.23 12.06
N ALA A 31 -0.88 8.99 12.42
CA ALA A 31 -0.23 9.78 13.45
C ALA A 31 -0.18 11.27 13.01
N PRO A 32 -0.30 12.24 13.95
CA PRO A 32 -0.35 13.67 13.62
C PRO A 32 0.82 14.15 12.75
N GLU A 33 2.01 13.63 12.98
CA GLU A 33 3.22 13.93 12.19
C GLU A 33 3.20 13.38 10.76
N GLN A 34 2.27 12.48 10.45
CA GLN A 34 2.10 11.87 9.13
C GLN A 34 0.86 12.36 8.37
N ALA A 35 0.05 13.21 9.00
CA ALA A 35 -1.23 13.65 8.45
C ALA A 35 -1.11 14.36 7.09
N GLY A 36 0.07 14.93 6.76
CA GLY A 36 0.35 15.55 5.47
C GLY A 36 0.90 14.59 4.41
N PHE A 37 1.31 13.38 4.78
CA PHE A 37 2.00 12.44 3.87
C PHE A 37 1.12 11.34 3.30
N VAL A 38 -0.03 11.12 3.89
CA VAL A 38 -0.96 10.06 3.50
C VAL A 38 -2.30 10.69 3.20
N GLY A 39 -2.86 10.38 2.03
CA GLY A 39 -4.20 10.78 1.66
C GLY A 39 -5.27 10.26 2.64
N ASN A 40 -6.44 10.83 2.57
CA ASN A 40 -7.60 10.40 3.35
C ASN A 40 -8.08 9.03 2.86
N ASN A 41 -8.31 8.08 3.75
CA ASN A 41 -8.80 6.74 3.41
C ASN A 41 -10.13 6.77 2.65
N ALA A 42 -11.03 7.69 2.99
CA ALA A 42 -12.31 7.83 2.29
C ALA A 42 -12.11 8.29 0.84
N GLU A 43 -11.17 9.21 0.58
CA GLU A 43 -10.80 9.65 -0.77
C GLU A 43 -10.20 8.49 -1.57
N SER A 44 -9.25 7.75 -0.99
CA SER A 44 -8.64 6.60 -1.65
C SER A 44 -9.65 5.51 -1.98
N LEU A 45 -10.62 5.25 -1.12
CA LEU A 45 -11.71 4.31 -1.40
C LEU A 45 -12.63 4.83 -2.51
N ALA A 46 -12.92 6.14 -2.53
CA ALA A 46 -13.70 6.74 -3.60
C ALA A 46 -12.98 6.66 -4.94
N GLU A 47 -11.68 6.93 -4.99
CA GLU A 47 -10.84 6.76 -6.18
C GLU A 47 -10.91 5.34 -6.74
N CYS A 48 -10.86 4.33 -5.88
CA CYS A 48 -10.98 2.93 -6.29
C CYS A 48 -12.32 2.62 -6.99
N ALA A 49 -13.37 3.40 -6.72
CA ALA A 49 -14.66 3.23 -7.40
C ALA A 49 -14.68 3.80 -8.82
N TYR A 50 -13.77 4.70 -9.16
CA TYR A 50 -13.76 5.43 -10.43
C TYR A 50 -12.51 5.16 -11.29
N ILE A 51 -11.38 4.81 -10.67
CA ILE A 51 -10.15 4.50 -11.41
C ILE A 51 -10.14 3.01 -11.74
N GLU A 52 -10.19 2.69 -13.02
CA GLU A 52 -10.23 1.31 -13.48
C GLU A 52 -8.98 0.52 -13.02
N GLY A 53 -9.22 -0.61 -12.40
CA GLY A 53 -8.19 -1.53 -11.96
C GLY A 53 -7.58 -1.24 -10.59
N PHE A 54 -8.01 -0.18 -9.90
CA PHE A 54 -7.55 0.08 -8.53
C PHE A 54 -8.22 -0.89 -7.55
N VAL A 55 -7.39 -1.46 -6.69
CA VAL A 55 -7.78 -2.51 -5.74
C VAL A 55 -7.49 -2.05 -4.31
N PRO A 56 -8.53 -1.77 -3.51
CA PRO A 56 -8.34 -1.51 -2.09
C PRO A 56 -8.29 -2.84 -1.32
N ARG A 57 -7.41 -2.90 -0.31
CA ARG A 57 -7.37 -3.98 0.67
C ARG A 57 -7.34 -3.43 2.08
N ALA A 58 -8.26 -3.86 2.91
CA ALA A 58 -8.17 -3.63 4.34
C ALA A 58 -7.09 -4.53 4.94
N VAL A 59 -6.35 -3.99 5.90
CA VAL A 59 -5.31 -4.73 6.62
C VAL A 59 -5.87 -5.14 7.97
N CYS A 60 -5.89 -6.44 8.22
CA CYS A 60 -6.39 -7.02 9.48
C CYS A 60 -5.26 -7.58 10.34
N LEU A 61 -5.39 -7.38 11.64
CA LEU A 61 -4.63 -8.06 12.68
C LEU A 61 -5.62 -8.82 13.57
N GLY A 62 -5.74 -10.12 13.36
CA GLY A 62 -6.88 -10.85 13.92
C GLY A 62 -8.19 -10.34 13.34
N ASP A 63 -9.09 -9.85 14.18
CA ASP A 63 -10.38 -9.27 13.80
C ASP A 63 -10.36 -7.74 13.68
N ASP A 64 -9.25 -7.11 14.07
CA ASP A 64 -9.12 -5.65 14.03
C ASP A 64 -8.68 -5.15 12.66
N ILE A 65 -9.33 -4.11 12.15
CA ILE A 65 -8.85 -3.36 10.98
C ILE A 65 -7.76 -2.39 11.45
N VAL A 66 -6.56 -2.54 10.90
CA VAL A 66 -5.38 -1.78 11.34
C VAL A 66 -4.77 -0.91 10.24
N GLY A 67 -5.20 -1.07 8.99
CA GLY A 67 -4.64 -0.31 7.88
C GLY A 67 -5.44 -0.42 6.59
N LEU A 68 -4.95 0.30 5.58
CA LEU A 68 -5.44 0.28 4.21
C LEU A 68 -4.25 0.27 3.26
N VAL A 69 -4.34 -0.52 2.22
CA VAL A 69 -3.46 -0.45 1.06
C VAL A 69 -4.28 -0.39 -0.22
N VAL A 70 -3.84 0.44 -1.16
CA VAL A 70 -4.42 0.52 -2.51
C VAL A 70 -3.30 0.31 -3.51
N TRP A 71 -3.57 -0.49 -4.54
CA TRP A 71 -2.68 -0.68 -5.67
C TRP A 71 -3.50 -0.84 -6.96
N GLY A 72 -2.88 -0.64 -8.10
CA GLY A 72 -3.55 -0.76 -9.39
C GLY A 72 -2.62 -0.51 -10.56
N PRO A 73 -3.16 -0.45 -11.79
CA PRO A 73 -2.38 -0.05 -12.96
C PRO A 73 -1.81 1.37 -12.79
N TYR A 74 -0.60 1.58 -13.27
CA TYR A 74 0.03 2.89 -13.19
C TYR A 74 -0.43 3.81 -14.32
N TYR A 75 -1.09 4.91 -13.95
CA TYR A 75 -1.49 5.98 -14.86
C TYR A 75 -0.51 7.14 -14.71
N PRO A 76 0.35 7.42 -15.71
CA PRO A 76 1.29 8.54 -15.64
C PRO A 76 0.61 9.90 -15.62
N ASP A 77 -0.56 9.99 -16.25
CA ASP A 77 -1.38 11.20 -16.27
C ASP A 77 -2.27 11.30 -15.02
N LEU A 78 -2.11 12.40 -14.27
CA LEU A 78 -2.87 12.68 -13.04
C LEU A 78 -4.40 12.84 -13.25
N ARG A 79 -4.83 12.99 -14.50
CA ARG A 79 -6.25 13.10 -14.85
C ARG A 79 -6.86 11.77 -15.31
N TYR A 80 -6.06 10.71 -15.35
CA TYR A 80 -6.49 9.39 -15.84
C TYR A 80 -7.12 9.43 -17.23
N SER A 81 -6.74 10.43 -18.06
CA SER A 81 -7.29 10.64 -19.41
C SER A 81 -6.61 9.79 -20.47
N GLU A 82 -5.44 9.23 -20.14
CA GLU A 82 -4.69 8.32 -21.00
C GLU A 82 -4.71 6.90 -20.40
N PRO A 83 -4.51 5.86 -21.21
CA PRO A 83 -4.42 4.50 -20.71
C PRO A 83 -3.24 4.33 -19.77
N PRO A 84 -3.30 3.35 -18.85
CA PRO A 84 -2.19 3.08 -17.95
C PRO A 84 -0.96 2.60 -18.71
N GLU A 85 0.21 2.84 -18.13
CA GLU A 85 1.47 2.29 -18.64
C GLU A 85 1.43 0.76 -18.61
N GLN A 86 1.78 0.15 -19.75
CA GLN A 86 1.71 -1.30 -19.88
C GLN A 86 2.63 -2.01 -18.88
N GLN A 87 2.13 -3.09 -18.30
CA GLN A 87 2.87 -3.96 -17.38
C GLN A 87 3.44 -3.25 -16.14
N THR A 88 2.97 -2.04 -15.86
CA THR A 88 3.38 -1.23 -14.71
C THR A 88 2.22 -1.03 -13.75
N TYR A 89 2.48 -1.30 -12.48
CA TYR A 89 1.51 -1.16 -11.39
C TYR A 89 2.02 -0.16 -10.36
N ILE A 90 1.12 0.55 -9.70
CA ILE A 90 1.44 1.47 -8.63
C ILE A 90 0.98 0.92 -7.29
N LEU A 91 1.84 1.03 -6.29
CA LEU A 91 1.47 0.94 -4.88
C LEU A 91 1.10 2.37 -4.43
N ASP A 92 -0.19 2.67 -4.47
CA ASP A 92 -0.69 4.04 -4.41
C ASP A 92 -0.89 4.55 -2.99
N HIS A 93 -1.50 3.75 -2.13
CA HIS A 93 -1.81 4.13 -0.76
C HIS A 93 -1.35 3.06 0.21
N VAL A 94 -0.56 3.43 1.19
CA VAL A 94 -0.06 2.55 2.26
C VAL A 94 -0.26 3.24 3.59
N MET A 95 -1.13 2.70 4.44
CA MET A 95 -1.49 3.33 5.71
C MET A 95 -1.67 2.29 6.80
N ILE A 96 -1.02 2.50 7.92
CA ILE A 96 -1.27 1.82 9.20
C ILE A 96 -1.82 2.85 10.18
N GLY A 97 -2.93 2.53 10.83
CA GLY A 97 -3.54 3.40 11.82
C GLY A 97 -2.57 3.73 12.96
N ALA A 98 -2.63 4.99 13.45
CA ALA A 98 -1.70 5.53 14.46
C ALA A 98 -1.51 4.61 15.68
N ARG A 99 -2.59 4.01 16.15
CA ARG A 99 -2.59 3.10 17.32
C ARG A 99 -1.77 1.82 17.11
N PHE A 100 -1.50 1.45 15.87
CA PHE A 100 -0.84 0.19 15.47
C PHE A 100 0.57 0.40 14.92
N GLN A 101 1.03 1.64 14.84
CA GLN A 101 2.36 1.97 14.33
C GLN A 101 3.48 1.58 15.32
N GLY A 102 4.71 1.52 14.81
CA GLY A 102 5.89 1.19 15.61
C GLY A 102 6.05 -0.30 15.93
N ARG A 103 5.32 -1.18 15.24
CA ARG A 103 5.36 -2.65 15.44
C ARG A 103 5.86 -3.42 14.22
N GLY A 104 6.39 -2.72 13.22
CA GLY A 104 6.85 -3.35 11.96
C GLY A 104 5.72 -3.68 10.97
N PHE A 105 4.48 -3.27 11.24
CA PHE A 105 3.34 -3.58 10.37
C PHE A 105 3.41 -2.91 9.01
N GLY A 106 3.98 -1.71 8.92
CA GLY A 106 4.16 -1.03 7.63
C GLY A 106 5.01 -1.85 6.66
N ARG A 107 6.11 -2.41 7.12
CA ARG A 107 6.96 -3.30 6.32
C ARG A 107 6.19 -4.55 5.88
N ARG A 108 5.52 -5.20 6.82
CA ARG A 108 4.74 -6.42 6.53
C ARG A 108 3.60 -6.14 5.55
N LEU A 109 2.94 -4.99 5.68
CA LEU A 109 1.90 -4.54 4.75
C LEU A 109 2.46 -4.41 3.33
N VAL A 110 3.59 -3.73 3.16
CA VAL A 110 4.23 -3.59 1.84
C VAL A 110 4.59 -4.95 1.26
N GLU A 111 5.16 -5.86 2.03
CA GLU A 111 5.47 -7.23 1.58
C GLU A 111 4.23 -7.98 1.10
N LEU A 112 3.11 -7.88 1.84
CA LEU A 112 1.85 -8.52 1.46
C LEU A 112 1.27 -7.93 0.16
N ALA A 113 1.28 -6.61 0.02
CA ALA A 113 0.80 -5.93 -1.18
C ALA A 113 1.67 -6.28 -2.41
N LEU A 114 2.99 -6.31 -2.25
CA LEU A 114 3.91 -6.74 -3.30
C LEU A 114 3.66 -8.19 -3.71
N GLY A 115 3.33 -9.07 -2.76
CA GLY A 115 2.90 -10.43 -3.03
C GLY A 115 1.68 -10.48 -3.95
N GLU A 116 0.60 -9.74 -3.64
CA GLU A 116 -0.60 -9.68 -4.49
C GLU A 116 -0.27 -9.15 -5.89
N ILE A 117 0.48 -8.05 -5.99
CA ILE A 117 0.86 -7.44 -7.28
C ILE A 117 1.73 -8.40 -8.10
N SER A 118 2.63 -9.13 -7.48
CA SER A 118 3.52 -10.08 -8.16
C SER A 118 2.79 -11.28 -8.75
N PHE A 119 1.61 -11.62 -8.23
CA PHE A 119 0.74 -12.65 -8.83
C PHE A 119 0.04 -12.20 -10.11
N ILE A 120 0.09 -10.91 -10.46
CA ILE A 120 -0.45 -10.40 -11.72
C ILE A 120 0.51 -10.84 -12.83
N GLY A 121 0.05 -11.71 -13.71
CA GLY A 121 0.91 -12.41 -14.67
C GLY A 121 1.63 -11.52 -15.68
N ASP A 122 1.18 -10.28 -15.89
CA ASP A 122 1.78 -9.32 -16.81
C ASP A 122 2.58 -8.21 -16.11
N CYS A 123 2.62 -8.15 -14.79
CA CYS A 123 3.41 -7.16 -14.07
C CYS A 123 4.90 -7.32 -14.33
N ARG A 124 5.56 -6.23 -14.70
CA ARG A 124 7.01 -6.17 -14.91
C ARG A 124 7.68 -5.08 -14.08
N ARG A 125 6.91 -4.09 -13.64
CA ARG A 125 7.40 -2.94 -12.90
C ARG A 125 6.37 -2.52 -11.86
N ILE A 126 6.82 -2.23 -10.65
CA ILE A 126 6.01 -1.68 -9.57
C ILE A 126 6.61 -0.32 -9.21
N VAL A 127 5.77 0.71 -9.22
CA VAL A 127 6.16 2.08 -8.85
C VAL A 127 5.42 2.53 -7.61
N LEU A 128 5.95 3.53 -6.94
CA LEU A 128 5.26 4.29 -5.91
C LEU A 128 5.72 5.75 -5.95
N LYS A 129 4.94 6.63 -5.35
CA LYS A 129 5.27 8.04 -5.17
C LYS A 129 5.33 8.33 -3.68
N VAL A 130 6.29 9.12 -3.26
CA VAL A 130 6.46 9.50 -1.86
C VAL A 130 7.01 10.92 -1.75
N GLU A 131 6.45 11.71 -0.86
CA GLU A 131 6.98 13.03 -0.57
C GLU A 131 8.43 12.95 -0.08
N THR A 132 9.27 13.83 -0.59
CA THR A 132 10.71 13.85 -0.26
C THR A 132 10.99 14.11 1.22
N ALA A 133 10.07 14.75 1.92
CA ALA A 133 10.15 14.98 3.36
C ALA A 133 9.84 13.74 4.19
N ASN A 134 9.13 12.75 3.62
CA ASN A 134 8.76 11.52 4.31
C ASN A 134 9.90 10.49 4.33
N ARG A 135 10.98 10.83 5.04
CA ARG A 135 12.19 9.99 5.09
C ARG A 135 11.95 8.60 5.65
N LYS A 136 11.01 8.46 6.59
CA LYS A 136 10.65 7.17 7.19
C LYS A 136 10.05 6.22 6.16
N ALA A 137 9.13 6.71 5.34
CA ALA A 137 8.53 5.92 4.27
C ALA A 137 9.56 5.59 3.17
N ILE A 138 10.40 6.54 2.78
CA ILE A 138 11.46 6.33 1.78
C ILE A 138 12.39 5.20 2.23
N GLU A 139 12.80 5.20 3.48
CA GLU A 139 13.67 4.14 4.02
C GLU A 139 12.95 2.79 4.06
N LEU A 140 11.68 2.77 4.46
CA LEU A 140 10.84 1.57 4.43
C LEU A 140 10.78 0.97 3.02
N TYR A 141 10.55 1.80 2.00
CA TYR A 141 10.48 1.35 0.61
C TYR A 141 11.84 0.90 0.06
N ARG A 142 12.94 1.57 0.44
CA ARG A 142 14.30 1.08 0.11
C ARG A 142 14.54 -0.32 0.68
N GLN A 143 14.17 -0.55 1.93
CA GLN A 143 14.27 -1.87 2.56
C GLN A 143 13.36 -2.92 1.89
N ALA A 144 12.27 -2.50 1.28
CA ALA A 144 11.41 -3.35 0.47
C ALA A 144 11.91 -3.54 -0.99
N GLY A 145 13.10 -3.06 -1.31
CA GLY A 145 13.75 -3.26 -2.60
C GLY A 145 13.45 -2.22 -3.66
N PHE A 146 12.77 -1.12 -3.31
CA PHE A 146 12.57 0.00 -4.23
C PHE A 146 13.82 0.85 -4.34
N SER A 147 14.06 1.38 -5.54
CA SER A 147 15.09 2.37 -5.83
C SER A 147 14.48 3.62 -6.47
N GLU A 148 15.13 4.74 -6.26
CA GLU A 148 14.70 6.02 -6.82
C GLU A 148 14.87 6.02 -8.33
N CYS A 149 13.85 6.45 -9.07
CA CYS A 149 13.92 6.52 -10.55
C CYS A 149 13.56 7.89 -11.12
N GLY A 150 13.14 8.84 -10.29
CA GLY A 150 12.83 10.20 -10.75
C GLY A 150 11.93 10.96 -9.79
N ARG A 151 11.31 12.00 -10.32
CA ARG A 151 10.31 12.80 -9.64
C ARG A 151 9.11 13.00 -10.55
N ASP A 152 7.94 13.11 -9.95
CA ASP A 152 6.72 13.43 -10.67
C ASP A 152 6.57 14.98 -10.86
N GLN A 153 5.43 15.37 -11.43
CA GLN A 153 5.14 16.78 -11.72
C GLN A 153 4.93 17.63 -10.44
N GLU A 154 4.59 17.00 -9.33
CA GLU A 154 4.40 17.64 -8.02
C GLU A 154 5.70 17.71 -7.21
N GLY A 155 6.77 17.07 -7.71
CA GLY A 155 8.08 17.03 -7.09
C GLY A 155 8.28 15.86 -6.13
N ASP A 156 7.31 14.96 -6.05
CA ASP A 156 7.40 13.75 -5.25
C ASP A 156 8.42 12.77 -5.83
N LEU A 157 9.08 12.06 -4.96
CA LEU A 157 10.02 11.03 -5.35
C LEU A 157 9.27 9.84 -5.94
N VAL A 158 9.66 9.43 -7.14
CA VAL A 158 9.18 8.18 -7.75
C VAL A 158 10.20 7.08 -7.49
N MET A 159 9.74 5.98 -6.95
CA MET A 159 10.55 4.80 -6.70
C MET A 159 9.99 3.61 -7.45
N GLU A 160 10.86 2.67 -7.82
CA GLU A 160 10.47 1.48 -8.57
C GLU A 160 11.20 0.22 -8.12
N ARG A 161 10.57 -0.91 -8.42
CA ARG A 161 11.19 -2.24 -8.33
C ARG A 161 10.57 -3.19 -9.34
N ALA A 162 11.25 -4.30 -9.61
CA ALA A 162 10.62 -5.44 -10.29
C ALA A 162 9.71 -6.22 -9.31
N PRO A 163 8.65 -6.89 -9.81
CA PRO A 163 7.90 -7.84 -9.00
C PRO A 163 8.79 -9.01 -8.55
N ASP A 164 8.39 -9.67 -7.46
CA ASP A 164 9.06 -10.89 -7.06
C ASP A 164 8.78 -11.99 -8.09
N LEU A 165 9.81 -12.75 -8.45
CA LEU A 165 9.65 -13.89 -9.34
C LEU A 165 8.93 -15.00 -8.57
N SER A 166 7.79 -15.42 -9.07
CA SER A 166 7.05 -16.60 -8.58
C SER A 166 7.73 -17.89 -8.98
#